data_06b4e0ddbe579b6b05b1e5c6b96e34cb
#
_entry.id   06b4e0ddbe579b6b05b1e5c6b96e34cb
#
_cell.length_a   1.000
_cell.length_b   1.000
_cell.length_c   1.000
_cell.angle_alpha   90.00
_cell.angle_beta   90.00
_cell.angle_gamma   90.00
#
_symmetry.space_group_name_H-M   'P 1'
#
loop_
_entity.id
_entity.type
_entity.pdbx_description
1 polymer ?
#
loop_
_entity_poly.entity_id
_entity_poly.type
_entity_poly.pdbx_seq_one_letter_code
_entity_poly.pdbx_strand_id
1 'polypeptide(L)'
;MNNAFFEMRHISMSFPGVKALDDVGFSVAGGEVRALVGENGAGKSTLMKILNGNYKKDEGQILIDGKEVDITDPLVAAAHGISIIFQELNLVDQLSIAENIFAGRLSKGIKRVNWKEINRKAKELLDRIGFDADPRTEVGSLTVAGKQMVEIAKALSRDCRIILMDEPSATLTKKELNALFDIIRDLKKRGIAVIYISHRMEEIFEICETATVMRDGRIIGTVNVGEVSPDRIVEMMVGREVSSAYPKRDTVPGEEILRVENLCRKDRRQNVSFSLRKGEVLGIAGLVGAGRTEIMRGLFGVDYITSCDVYVHGQKVRIPTPAAAKKHGIAFLTEDRKIEGLTLDFTIKANMSMANLPKLRRGLLTSAKVENEIADQYIRLINVKTPSRNQKVGNLSGGNQQKVVIGKWLNADPEILIMDEPTRGIDVGAKWEIYGIINELAAQGKAVILISSELPEVLGMSDRVLVVKDDAIVAELTGDEINAVEVMRYAL
;
A
#
# COMPACT_ATOMS: atom_id res chain seq x y z
N MET A 1 -19.93 31.65 -6.56
CA MET A 1 -18.68 31.65 -5.80
C MET A 1 -18.94 30.81 -4.57
N ASN A 2 -18.43 29.59 -4.50
CA ASN A 2 -18.55 28.78 -3.29
C ASN A 2 -17.75 29.48 -2.19
N ASN A 3 -18.43 29.91 -1.12
CA ASN A 3 -17.73 30.43 0.06
C ASN A 3 -16.95 29.26 0.66
N ALA A 4 -15.66 29.22 0.42
CA ALA A 4 -14.77 28.25 1.05
C ALA A 4 -14.85 28.49 2.57
N PHE A 5 -15.26 27.44 3.29
CA PHE A 5 -15.31 27.48 4.75
C PHE A 5 -13.90 27.44 5.35
N PHE A 6 -13.02 26.70 4.72
CA PHE A 6 -11.62 26.51 5.11
C PHE A 6 -10.70 26.74 3.92
N GLU A 7 -9.62 27.47 4.13
CA GLU A 7 -8.66 27.81 3.09
C GLU A 7 -7.22 27.85 3.63
N MET A 8 -6.32 27.27 2.90
CA MET A 8 -4.88 27.39 3.06
C MET A 8 -4.32 28.15 1.85
N ARG A 9 -3.55 29.20 2.06
CA ARG A 9 -2.97 30.03 1.01
C ARG A 9 -1.47 30.07 1.12
N HIS A 10 -0.79 29.82 0.01
CA HIS A 10 0.66 29.94 -0.13
C HIS A 10 1.45 29.18 0.93
N ILE A 11 0.98 27.98 1.30
CA ILE A 11 1.63 27.15 2.33
C ILE A 11 2.91 26.56 1.79
N SER A 12 4.03 26.88 2.44
CA SER A 12 5.34 26.28 2.19
C SER A 12 5.91 25.67 3.46
N MET A 13 6.62 24.55 3.28
CA MET A 13 7.32 23.86 4.35
C MET A 13 8.50 23.05 3.86
N SER A 14 9.66 23.18 4.52
CA SER A 14 10.89 22.47 4.19
C SER A 14 11.39 21.63 5.36
N PHE A 15 11.93 20.46 5.02
CA PHE A 15 12.74 19.64 5.93
C PHE A 15 14.19 19.65 5.46
N PRO A 16 15.16 19.23 6.30
CA PRO A 16 16.56 19.19 5.86
C PRO A 16 16.73 18.41 4.56
N GLY A 17 17.07 19.12 3.48
CA GLY A 17 17.31 18.55 2.16
C GLY A 17 16.08 18.33 1.27
N VAL A 18 14.84 18.64 1.73
CA VAL A 18 13.61 18.45 0.95
C VAL A 18 12.61 19.57 1.20
N LYS A 19 12.13 20.22 0.15
CA LYS A 19 10.97 21.11 0.20
C LYS A 19 9.71 20.26 0.07
N ALA A 20 9.02 20.04 1.20
CA ALA A 20 7.88 19.13 1.28
C ALA A 20 6.58 19.75 0.76
N LEU A 21 6.42 21.08 0.92
CA LEU A 21 5.33 21.86 0.35
C LEU A 21 5.91 23.13 -0.27
N ASP A 22 5.43 23.47 -1.47
CA ASP A 22 5.91 24.62 -2.23
C ASP A 22 4.71 25.39 -2.79
N ASP A 23 4.38 26.51 -2.14
CA ASP A 23 3.30 27.42 -2.52
C ASP A 23 1.93 26.73 -2.69
N VAL A 24 1.53 25.94 -1.69
CA VAL A 24 0.30 25.13 -1.74
C VAL A 24 -0.92 25.95 -1.36
N GLY A 25 -1.91 26.01 -2.28
CA GLY A 25 -3.25 26.53 -2.03
C GLY A 25 -4.27 25.41 -1.96
N PHE A 26 -5.01 25.27 -0.84
CA PHE A 26 -6.03 24.24 -0.66
C PHE A 26 -7.26 24.82 0.03
N SER A 27 -8.46 24.45 -0.44
CA SER A 27 -9.70 24.93 0.16
C SER A 27 -10.77 23.85 0.17
N VAL A 28 -11.71 23.93 1.09
CA VAL A 28 -12.88 23.05 1.15
C VAL A 28 -14.10 23.82 1.61
N ALA A 29 -15.26 23.52 1.03
CA ALA A 29 -16.54 24.09 1.42
C ALA A 29 -17.18 23.29 2.56
N GLY A 30 -18.10 23.92 3.31
CA GLY A 30 -18.90 23.21 4.32
C GLY A 30 -19.79 22.16 3.67
N GLY A 31 -19.78 20.92 4.18
CA GLY A 31 -20.53 19.79 3.62
C GLY A 31 -19.96 19.25 2.31
N GLU A 32 -18.75 19.58 1.93
CA GLU A 32 -18.05 19.00 0.78
C GLU A 32 -17.24 17.78 1.21
N VAL A 33 -17.26 16.72 0.40
CA VAL A 33 -16.33 15.61 0.50
C VAL A 33 -15.29 15.77 -0.60
N ARG A 34 -14.07 16.18 -0.20
CA ARG A 34 -12.98 16.45 -1.12
C ARG A 34 -11.88 15.38 -0.98
N ALA A 35 -11.57 14.72 -2.07
CA ALA A 35 -10.40 13.86 -2.12
C ALA A 35 -9.12 14.70 -2.16
N LEU A 36 -8.09 14.26 -1.42
CA LEU A 36 -6.72 14.73 -1.57
C LEU A 36 -5.86 13.57 -2.05
N VAL A 37 -5.47 13.60 -3.32
CA VAL A 37 -4.76 12.51 -4.00
C VAL A 37 -3.38 12.92 -4.43
N GLY A 38 -2.49 11.96 -4.62
CA GLY A 38 -1.11 12.17 -5.05
C GLY A 38 -0.24 10.99 -4.67
N GLU A 39 0.94 10.91 -5.25
CA GLU A 39 1.91 9.84 -4.92
C GLU A 39 2.41 9.93 -3.48
N ASN A 40 3.06 8.85 -2.99
CA ASN A 40 3.75 8.90 -1.71
C ASN A 40 4.92 9.90 -1.78
N GLY A 41 4.98 10.81 -0.81
CA GLY A 41 5.95 11.92 -0.84
C GLY A 41 5.44 13.18 -1.55
N ALA A 42 4.23 13.18 -2.14
CA ALA A 42 3.65 14.38 -2.77
C ALA A 42 3.32 15.52 -1.80
N GLY A 43 3.47 15.32 -0.47
CA GLY A 43 3.22 16.36 0.54
C GLY A 43 1.87 16.24 1.26
N LYS A 44 0.99 15.29 0.91
CA LYS A 44 -0.35 15.13 1.52
C LYS A 44 -0.32 15.08 3.04
N SER A 45 0.44 14.14 3.60
CA SER A 45 0.54 13.98 5.06
C SER A 45 1.20 15.18 5.74
N THR A 46 2.10 15.90 5.06
CA THR A 46 2.69 17.15 5.57
C THR A 46 1.63 18.24 5.64
N LEU A 47 0.82 18.40 4.58
CA LEU A 47 -0.29 19.35 4.56
C LEU A 47 -1.30 19.07 5.69
N MET A 48 -1.66 17.79 5.89
CA MET A 48 -2.56 17.36 6.96
C MET A 48 -1.99 17.61 8.35
N LYS A 49 -0.70 17.37 8.56
CA LYS A 49 -0.02 17.63 9.84
C LYS A 49 0.07 19.11 10.16
N ILE A 50 0.19 19.98 9.16
CA ILE A 50 0.09 21.45 9.37
C ILE A 50 -1.33 21.82 9.78
N LEU A 51 -2.34 21.27 9.09
CA LEU A 51 -3.76 21.51 9.39
C LEU A 51 -4.14 21.07 10.81
N ASN A 52 -3.55 19.97 11.27
CA ASN A 52 -3.79 19.46 12.63
C ASN A 52 -2.85 20.09 13.69
N GLY A 53 -1.96 21.01 13.31
CA GLY A 53 -1.04 21.67 14.24
C GLY A 53 0.14 20.81 14.73
N ASN A 54 0.39 19.65 14.09
CA ASN A 54 1.57 18.82 14.38
C ASN A 54 2.86 19.43 13.80
N TYR A 55 2.73 20.17 12.70
CA TYR A 55 3.83 20.88 12.06
C TYR A 55 3.47 22.37 11.93
N LYS A 56 4.47 23.20 12.13
CA LYS A 56 4.36 24.64 11.86
C LYS A 56 4.79 24.91 10.41
N LYS A 57 3.93 25.57 9.66
CA LYS A 57 4.27 26.03 8.30
C LYS A 57 5.43 27.05 8.33
N ASP A 58 6.26 27.07 7.31
CA ASP A 58 7.31 28.09 7.17
C ASP A 58 6.70 29.39 6.65
N GLU A 59 5.77 29.29 5.66
CA GLU A 59 5.11 30.43 5.02
C GLU A 59 3.63 30.15 4.77
N GLY A 60 2.86 31.22 4.48
CA GLY A 60 1.45 31.13 4.09
C GLY A 60 0.48 31.38 5.24
N GLN A 61 -0.81 31.27 4.93
CA GLN A 61 -1.91 31.59 5.85
C GLN A 61 -2.95 30.49 5.86
N ILE A 62 -3.60 30.28 7.00
CA ILE A 62 -4.76 29.39 7.17
C ILE A 62 -5.95 30.28 7.55
N LEU A 63 -7.05 30.14 6.81
CA LEU A 63 -8.27 30.90 7.06
C LEU A 63 -9.43 29.93 7.37
N ILE A 64 -10.22 30.29 8.38
CA ILE A 64 -11.49 29.63 8.72
C ILE A 64 -12.58 30.70 8.74
N ASP A 65 -13.65 30.50 7.98
CA ASP A 65 -14.70 31.52 7.77
C ASP A 65 -14.10 32.90 7.31
N GLY A 66 -13.06 32.87 6.49
CA GLY A 66 -12.38 34.07 5.99
C GLY A 66 -11.50 34.80 7.00
N LYS A 67 -11.36 34.29 8.22
CA LYS A 67 -10.50 34.84 9.25
C LYS A 67 -9.22 34.04 9.38
N GLU A 68 -8.08 34.74 9.38
CA GLU A 68 -6.78 34.09 9.58
C GLU A 68 -6.68 33.51 10.98
N VAL A 69 -6.20 32.25 11.05
CA VAL A 69 -5.99 31.50 12.29
C VAL A 69 -4.58 30.92 12.31
N ASP A 70 -3.95 30.95 13.49
CA ASP A 70 -2.65 30.32 13.68
C ASP A 70 -2.83 29.00 14.44
N ILE A 71 -2.65 27.89 13.73
CA ILE A 71 -2.78 26.55 14.29
C ILE A 71 -1.41 26.08 14.75
N THR A 72 -1.15 26.24 16.03
CA THR A 72 0.17 25.99 16.65
C THR A 72 0.31 24.58 17.21
N ASP A 73 -0.79 23.93 17.53
CA ASP A 73 -0.83 22.60 18.13
C ASP A 73 -2.21 21.91 17.90
N PRO A 74 -2.32 20.60 18.16
CA PRO A 74 -3.57 19.86 17.94
C PRO A 74 -4.76 20.30 18.82
N LEU A 75 -4.52 20.94 19.96
CA LEU A 75 -5.61 21.45 20.81
C LEU A 75 -6.23 22.71 20.20
N VAL A 76 -5.40 23.56 19.62
CA VAL A 76 -5.86 24.74 18.85
C VAL A 76 -6.63 24.29 17.61
N ALA A 77 -6.13 23.31 16.85
CA ALA A 77 -6.85 22.73 15.72
C ALA A 77 -8.24 22.21 16.13
N ALA A 78 -8.29 21.43 17.22
CA ALA A 78 -9.55 20.91 17.75
C ALA A 78 -10.50 22.02 18.23
N ALA A 79 -9.99 23.12 18.80
CA ALA A 79 -10.79 24.28 19.21
C ALA A 79 -11.45 25.00 18.01
N HIS A 80 -10.82 24.91 16.83
CA HIS A 80 -11.38 25.38 15.55
C HIS A 80 -12.25 24.36 14.83
N GLY A 81 -12.56 23.22 15.48
CA GLY A 81 -13.42 22.18 14.92
C GLY A 81 -12.74 21.28 13.88
N ILE A 82 -11.41 21.16 13.93
CA ILE A 82 -10.65 20.28 13.06
C ILE A 82 -10.40 18.95 13.79
N SER A 83 -10.76 17.83 13.18
CA SER A 83 -10.50 16.47 13.67
C SER A 83 -9.78 15.67 12.60
N ILE A 84 -8.88 14.78 13.02
CA ILE A 84 -8.15 13.90 12.10
C ILE A 84 -8.26 12.45 12.54
N ILE A 85 -8.43 11.56 11.56
CA ILE A 85 -8.31 10.11 11.67
C ILE A 85 -7.03 9.75 10.92
N PHE A 86 -6.04 9.26 11.66
CA PHE A 86 -4.74 8.89 11.10
C PHE A 86 -4.76 7.49 10.50
N GLN A 87 -3.84 7.21 9.59
CA GLN A 87 -3.60 5.90 9.02
C GLN A 87 -3.18 4.88 10.10
N GLU A 88 -2.33 5.30 11.05
CA GLU A 88 -2.00 4.50 12.23
C GLU A 88 -2.97 4.80 13.37
N LEU A 89 -3.49 3.75 14.01
CA LEU A 89 -4.48 3.87 15.07
C LEU A 89 -3.87 4.49 16.32
N ASN A 90 -4.42 5.61 16.77
CA ASN A 90 -3.99 6.32 17.99
C ASN A 90 -4.90 5.96 19.17
N LEU A 91 -4.99 4.67 19.50
CA LEU A 91 -5.76 4.13 20.61
C LEU A 91 -4.85 3.50 21.66
N VAL A 92 -5.32 3.51 22.90
CA VAL A 92 -4.65 2.84 24.01
C VAL A 92 -5.36 1.51 24.23
N ASP A 93 -4.70 0.41 23.91
CA ASP A 93 -5.27 -0.94 23.90
C ASP A 93 -5.82 -1.38 25.25
N GLN A 94 -5.19 -0.95 26.37
CA GLN A 94 -5.55 -1.29 27.75
C GLN A 94 -6.75 -0.49 28.30
N LEU A 95 -7.21 0.53 27.57
CA LEU A 95 -8.35 1.34 27.96
C LEU A 95 -9.63 0.87 27.26
N SER A 96 -10.77 1.14 27.89
CA SER A 96 -12.07 0.89 27.29
C SER A 96 -12.35 1.77 26.07
N ILE A 97 -13.32 1.41 25.25
CA ILE A 97 -13.81 2.22 24.13
C ILE A 97 -14.19 3.62 24.61
N ALA A 98 -14.95 3.72 25.70
CA ALA A 98 -15.40 5.01 26.22
C ALA A 98 -14.23 5.89 26.69
N GLU A 99 -13.22 5.30 27.32
CA GLU A 99 -11.99 6.02 27.73
C GLU A 99 -11.23 6.53 26.53
N ASN A 100 -11.08 5.73 25.49
CA ASN A 100 -10.41 6.13 24.26
C ASN A 100 -11.16 7.27 23.53
N ILE A 101 -12.50 7.18 23.41
CA ILE A 101 -13.32 8.21 22.78
C ILE A 101 -13.20 9.55 23.50
N PHE A 102 -13.19 9.54 24.85
CA PHE A 102 -13.16 10.75 25.66
C PHE A 102 -11.78 11.05 26.28
N ALA A 103 -10.71 10.41 25.81
CA ALA A 103 -9.35 10.66 26.25
C ALA A 103 -9.02 12.16 26.28
N GLY A 104 -8.42 12.63 27.37
CA GLY A 104 -8.11 14.05 27.60
C GLY A 104 -9.32 14.94 27.97
N ARG A 105 -10.55 14.36 28.06
CA ARG A 105 -11.78 15.10 28.39
C ARG A 105 -12.62 14.43 29.47
N LEU A 106 -12.07 13.44 30.16
CA LEU A 106 -12.78 12.63 31.18
C LEU A 106 -13.20 13.45 32.40
N SER A 107 -12.37 14.41 32.82
CA SER A 107 -12.73 15.37 33.87
C SER A 107 -11.97 16.68 33.68
N LYS A 108 -12.59 17.79 34.09
CA LYS A 108 -11.90 19.09 34.27
C LYS A 108 -11.65 19.31 35.76
N GLY A 109 -10.37 19.23 36.18
CA GLY A 109 -9.96 19.46 37.56
C GLY A 109 -10.22 18.29 38.51
N ILE A 110 -10.48 18.57 39.81
CA ILE A 110 -10.62 17.57 40.90
C ILE A 110 -11.99 16.84 40.89
N LYS A 111 -12.84 17.04 39.88
CA LYS A 111 -14.17 16.42 39.81
C LYS A 111 -14.06 14.93 39.55
N ARG A 112 -14.86 14.12 40.24
CA ARG A 112 -14.99 12.68 39.94
C ARG A 112 -15.54 12.46 38.55
N VAL A 113 -14.98 11.47 37.82
CA VAL A 113 -15.43 11.07 36.50
C VAL A 113 -16.82 10.43 36.63
N ASN A 114 -17.79 10.94 35.87
CA ASN A 114 -19.13 10.34 35.77
C ASN A 114 -19.16 9.24 34.71
N TRP A 115 -18.72 8.05 35.08
CA TRP A 115 -18.65 6.90 34.16
C TRP A 115 -19.99 6.52 33.54
N LYS A 116 -21.12 6.70 34.26
CA LYS A 116 -22.45 6.42 33.73
C LYS A 116 -22.77 7.31 32.54
N GLU A 117 -22.47 8.59 32.65
CA GLU A 117 -22.70 9.56 31.57
C GLU A 117 -21.74 9.34 30.40
N ILE A 118 -20.46 9.07 30.68
CA ILE A 118 -19.44 8.81 29.65
C ILE A 118 -19.80 7.57 28.84
N ASN A 119 -20.16 6.47 29.48
CA ASN A 119 -20.57 5.24 28.80
C ASN A 119 -21.85 5.46 27.99
N ARG A 120 -22.82 6.22 28.48
CA ARG A 120 -24.03 6.56 27.72
C ARG A 120 -23.69 7.34 26.45
N LYS A 121 -22.89 8.41 26.57
CA LYS A 121 -22.45 9.21 25.42
C LYS A 121 -21.62 8.39 24.42
N ALA A 122 -20.74 7.51 24.92
CA ALA A 122 -19.99 6.59 24.06
C ALA A 122 -20.93 5.66 23.29
N LYS A 123 -21.94 5.06 23.97
CA LYS A 123 -22.93 4.18 23.29
C LYS A 123 -23.71 4.93 22.22
N GLU A 124 -24.14 6.15 22.51
CA GLU A 124 -24.85 7.00 21.52
C GLU A 124 -23.98 7.26 20.26
N LEU A 125 -22.68 7.47 20.44
CA LEU A 125 -21.75 7.64 19.32
C LEU A 125 -21.55 6.34 18.54
N LEU A 126 -21.39 5.20 19.25
CA LEU A 126 -21.24 3.90 18.64
C LEU A 126 -22.50 3.49 17.85
N ASP A 127 -23.67 3.69 18.43
CA ASP A 127 -24.96 3.43 17.75
C ASP A 127 -25.11 4.31 16.50
N ARG A 128 -24.69 5.58 16.58
CA ARG A 128 -24.74 6.52 15.45
C ARG A 128 -23.88 6.08 14.27
N ILE A 129 -22.76 5.40 14.52
CA ILE A 129 -21.89 4.88 13.47
C ILE A 129 -22.19 3.42 13.12
N GLY A 130 -23.26 2.84 13.68
CA GLY A 130 -23.66 1.46 13.43
C GLY A 130 -22.69 0.41 13.99
N PHE A 131 -21.89 0.75 15.00
CA PHE A 131 -20.97 -0.16 15.64
C PHE A 131 -21.54 -0.69 16.96
N ASP A 132 -22.06 -1.93 16.93
CA ASP A 132 -22.62 -2.55 18.13
C ASP A 132 -21.52 -3.12 19.04
N ALA A 133 -21.10 -2.30 20.02
CA ALA A 133 -20.13 -2.67 21.03
C ALA A 133 -20.51 -2.10 22.41
N ASP A 134 -20.11 -2.79 23.50
CA ASP A 134 -20.22 -2.22 24.83
C ASP A 134 -19.13 -1.17 25.02
N PRO A 135 -19.44 0.08 25.39
CA PRO A 135 -18.46 1.13 25.67
C PRO A 135 -17.38 0.76 26.69
N ARG A 136 -17.61 -0.23 27.52
CA ARG A 136 -16.70 -0.74 28.54
C ARG A 136 -15.71 -1.77 28.00
N THR A 137 -15.91 -2.26 26.78
CA THR A 137 -15.00 -3.22 26.15
C THR A 137 -13.61 -2.61 26.00
N GLU A 138 -12.59 -3.38 26.38
CA GLU A 138 -11.17 -3.00 26.19
C GLU A 138 -10.83 -3.00 24.71
N VAL A 139 -10.21 -1.91 24.23
CA VAL A 139 -9.91 -1.71 22.80
C VAL A 139 -8.94 -2.79 22.27
N GLY A 140 -8.03 -3.28 23.11
CA GLY A 140 -7.09 -4.35 22.75
C GLY A 140 -7.76 -5.63 22.28
N SER A 141 -8.99 -5.93 22.73
CA SER A 141 -9.76 -7.10 22.35
C SER A 141 -10.48 -6.97 20.99
N LEU A 142 -10.53 -5.76 20.42
CA LEU A 142 -11.21 -5.51 19.17
C LEU A 142 -10.39 -5.94 17.96
N THR A 143 -11.08 -6.30 16.87
CA THR A 143 -10.45 -6.42 15.55
C THR A 143 -9.89 -5.07 15.09
N VAL A 144 -9.00 -5.08 14.10
CA VAL A 144 -8.43 -3.85 13.53
C VAL A 144 -9.54 -2.93 13.01
N ALA A 145 -10.55 -3.50 12.35
CA ALA A 145 -11.72 -2.76 11.88
C ALA A 145 -12.53 -2.17 13.05
N GLY A 146 -12.74 -2.93 14.13
CA GLY A 146 -13.38 -2.42 15.36
C GLY A 146 -12.62 -1.24 15.97
N LYS A 147 -11.29 -1.30 16.02
CA LYS A 147 -10.44 -0.19 16.45
C LYS A 147 -10.62 1.05 15.55
N GLN A 148 -10.72 0.85 14.23
CA GLN A 148 -10.98 1.94 13.28
C GLN A 148 -12.32 2.62 13.57
N MET A 149 -13.39 1.85 13.87
CA MET A 149 -14.68 2.41 14.26
C MET A 149 -14.61 3.23 15.55
N VAL A 150 -13.77 2.82 16.51
CA VAL A 150 -13.52 3.61 17.73
C VAL A 150 -12.80 4.93 17.43
N GLU A 151 -11.83 4.96 16.52
CA GLU A 151 -11.19 6.21 16.05
C GLU A 151 -12.19 7.15 15.39
N ILE A 152 -13.08 6.63 14.56
CA ILE A 152 -14.17 7.42 13.95
C ILE A 152 -15.08 8.00 15.04
N ALA A 153 -15.53 7.18 16.01
CA ALA A 153 -16.35 7.63 17.13
C ALA A 153 -15.64 8.72 17.97
N LYS A 154 -14.32 8.58 18.18
CA LYS A 154 -13.48 9.54 18.88
C LYS A 154 -13.41 10.88 18.14
N ALA A 155 -13.23 10.85 16.81
CA ALA A 155 -13.26 12.06 15.99
C ALA A 155 -14.63 12.75 16.07
N LEU A 156 -15.74 11.99 15.95
CA LEU A 156 -17.12 12.49 16.02
C LEU A 156 -17.55 12.95 17.42
N SER A 157 -16.84 12.55 18.47
CA SER A 157 -17.13 12.99 19.85
C SER A 157 -16.81 14.47 20.12
N ARG A 158 -16.19 15.13 19.15
CA ARG A 158 -15.87 16.57 19.18
C ARG A 158 -16.86 17.31 18.26
N ASP A 159 -17.13 18.56 18.54
CA ASP A 159 -17.89 19.43 17.63
C ASP A 159 -17.01 19.79 16.42
N CYS A 160 -16.82 18.82 15.54
CA CYS A 160 -15.98 18.99 14.36
C CYS A 160 -16.76 19.64 13.23
N ARG A 161 -16.08 20.54 12.50
CA ARG A 161 -16.54 21.20 11.27
C ARG A 161 -15.79 20.67 10.04
N ILE A 162 -14.58 20.14 10.28
CA ILE A 162 -13.75 19.49 9.28
C ILE A 162 -13.24 18.17 9.86
N ILE A 163 -13.36 17.11 9.09
CA ILE A 163 -12.75 15.81 9.40
C ILE A 163 -11.76 15.43 8.29
N LEU A 164 -10.52 15.18 8.69
CA LEU A 164 -9.49 14.63 7.82
C LEU A 164 -9.45 13.13 8.04
N MET A 165 -9.50 12.36 6.96
CA MET A 165 -9.43 10.91 6.97
C MET A 165 -8.25 10.44 6.12
N ASP A 166 -7.19 9.96 6.77
CA ASP A 166 -5.97 9.48 6.10
C ASP A 166 -6.02 7.96 5.95
N GLU A 167 -6.32 7.48 4.73
CA GLU A 167 -6.49 6.07 4.37
C GLU A 167 -7.40 5.26 5.34
N PRO A 168 -8.60 5.74 5.65
CA PRO A 168 -9.44 5.15 6.71
C PRO A 168 -9.98 3.76 6.36
N SER A 169 -9.87 3.34 5.12
CA SER A 169 -10.40 2.09 4.57
C SER A 169 -9.36 0.96 4.46
N ALA A 170 -8.08 1.22 4.74
CA ALA A 170 -6.98 0.30 4.44
C ALA A 170 -7.15 -1.12 5.02
N THR A 171 -7.87 -1.25 6.14
CA THR A 171 -8.07 -2.51 6.86
C THR A 171 -9.53 -2.96 6.94
N LEU A 172 -10.44 -2.24 6.28
CA LEU A 172 -11.88 -2.49 6.36
C LEU A 172 -12.33 -3.53 5.34
N THR A 173 -13.27 -4.39 5.75
CA THR A 173 -14.02 -5.25 4.84
C THR A 173 -15.00 -4.42 4.01
N LYS A 174 -15.52 -4.98 2.91
CA LYS A 174 -16.49 -4.29 2.04
C LYS A 174 -17.75 -3.84 2.80
N LYS A 175 -18.21 -4.60 3.79
CA LYS A 175 -19.36 -4.24 4.65
C LYS A 175 -19.04 -3.03 5.52
N GLU A 176 -17.87 -3.01 6.14
CA GLU A 176 -17.43 -1.90 7.00
C GLU A 176 -17.11 -0.65 6.20
N LEU A 177 -16.58 -0.81 5.00
CA LEU A 177 -16.36 0.31 4.06
C LEU A 177 -17.67 0.99 3.68
N ASN A 178 -18.72 0.23 3.39
CA ASN A 178 -20.05 0.78 3.12
C ASN A 178 -20.59 1.54 4.33
N ALA A 179 -20.43 1.02 5.54
CA ALA A 179 -20.83 1.73 6.77
C ALA A 179 -20.04 3.05 6.95
N LEU A 180 -18.73 3.06 6.65
CA LEU A 180 -17.94 4.29 6.64
C LEU A 180 -18.48 5.30 5.62
N PHE A 181 -18.85 4.87 4.42
CA PHE A 181 -19.40 5.75 3.39
C PHE A 181 -20.74 6.35 3.83
N ASP A 182 -21.59 5.58 4.50
CA ASP A 182 -22.85 6.09 5.03
C ASP A 182 -22.62 7.15 6.13
N ILE A 183 -21.60 6.96 6.98
CA ILE A 183 -21.16 7.96 7.95
C ILE A 183 -20.71 9.24 7.25
N ILE A 184 -19.87 9.14 6.21
CA ILE A 184 -19.40 10.30 5.45
C ILE A 184 -20.56 11.05 4.80
N ARG A 185 -21.53 10.33 4.21
CA ARG A 185 -22.73 10.92 3.64
C ARG A 185 -23.59 11.66 4.70
N ASP A 186 -23.68 11.13 5.94
CA ASP A 186 -24.36 11.79 7.05
C ASP A 186 -23.61 13.05 7.51
N LEU A 187 -22.28 13.00 7.60
CA LEU A 187 -21.44 14.17 7.93
C LEU A 187 -21.63 15.29 6.91
N LYS A 188 -21.61 14.97 5.63
CA LYS A 188 -21.89 15.90 4.54
C LYS A 188 -23.26 16.58 4.70
N LYS A 189 -24.33 15.80 4.95
CA LYS A 189 -25.69 16.35 5.18
C LYS A 189 -25.76 17.33 6.36
N ARG A 190 -24.87 17.20 7.33
CA ARG A 190 -24.74 18.10 8.48
C ARG A 190 -23.87 19.32 8.24
N GLY A 191 -23.37 19.50 7.01
CA GLY A 191 -22.50 20.61 6.65
C GLY A 191 -21.05 20.45 7.11
N ILE A 192 -20.64 19.26 7.56
CA ILE A 192 -19.25 18.98 7.97
C ILE A 192 -18.44 18.70 6.70
N ALA A 193 -17.32 19.41 6.53
CA ALA A 193 -16.39 19.17 5.45
C ALA A 193 -15.56 17.90 5.73
N VAL A 194 -15.37 17.07 4.71
CA VAL A 194 -14.54 15.86 4.80
C VAL A 194 -13.40 15.94 3.79
N ILE A 195 -12.17 15.83 4.28
CA ILE A 195 -10.99 15.67 3.44
C ILE A 195 -10.61 14.19 3.48
N TYR A 196 -10.79 13.52 2.33
CA TYR A 196 -10.61 12.07 2.21
C TYR A 196 -9.34 11.75 1.44
N ILE A 197 -8.38 11.10 2.10
CA ILE A 197 -7.15 10.65 1.47
C ILE A 197 -7.27 9.15 1.24
N SER A 198 -7.20 8.74 -0.01
CA SER A 198 -7.14 7.34 -0.41
C SER A 198 -6.33 7.22 -1.70
N HIS A 199 -5.69 6.07 -1.89
CA HIS A 199 -5.07 5.68 -3.16
C HIS A 199 -5.99 4.80 -4.01
N ARG A 200 -7.19 4.45 -3.50
CA ARG A 200 -8.19 3.62 -4.18
C ARG A 200 -9.16 4.51 -4.95
N MET A 201 -9.05 4.48 -6.28
CA MET A 201 -9.89 5.34 -7.14
C MET A 201 -11.38 5.02 -6.98
N GLU A 202 -11.73 3.74 -6.78
CA GLU A 202 -13.12 3.34 -6.58
C GLU A 202 -13.78 4.07 -5.39
N GLU A 203 -13.05 4.25 -4.29
CA GLU A 203 -13.54 4.96 -3.12
C GLU A 203 -13.74 6.45 -3.41
N ILE A 204 -12.79 7.07 -4.12
CA ILE A 204 -12.84 8.48 -4.49
C ILE A 204 -14.06 8.74 -5.38
N PHE A 205 -14.31 7.88 -6.38
CA PHE A 205 -15.41 8.01 -7.30
C PHE A 205 -16.77 7.69 -6.65
N GLU A 206 -16.82 6.89 -5.58
CA GLU A 206 -18.03 6.55 -4.85
C GLU A 206 -18.48 7.68 -3.88
N ILE A 207 -17.50 8.36 -3.22
CA ILE A 207 -17.83 9.21 -2.07
C ILE A 207 -17.48 10.69 -2.23
N CYS A 208 -16.51 11.05 -3.10
CA CYS A 208 -16.00 12.41 -3.23
C CYS A 208 -16.65 13.16 -4.40
N GLU A 209 -16.85 14.46 -4.23
CA GLU A 209 -17.37 15.36 -5.28
C GLU A 209 -16.24 15.96 -6.08
N THR A 210 -15.17 16.33 -5.39
CA THR A 210 -13.99 16.95 -5.98
C THR A 210 -12.74 16.20 -5.56
N ALA A 211 -11.71 16.25 -6.41
CA ALA A 211 -10.39 15.70 -6.11
C ALA A 211 -9.33 16.79 -6.34
N THR A 212 -8.54 17.08 -5.32
CA THR A 212 -7.35 17.93 -5.39
C THR A 212 -6.14 17.04 -5.55
N VAL A 213 -5.39 17.24 -6.64
CA VAL A 213 -4.22 16.44 -6.97
C VAL A 213 -2.96 17.16 -6.54
N MET A 214 -2.13 16.47 -5.73
CA MET A 214 -0.80 16.93 -5.32
C MET A 214 0.30 16.12 -6.00
N ARG A 215 1.37 16.81 -6.41
CA ARG A 215 2.59 16.21 -6.93
C ARG A 215 3.79 17.05 -6.57
N ASP A 216 4.88 16.45 -6.12
CA ASP A 216 6.16 17.11 -5.78
C ASP A 216 5.99 18.35 -4.88
N GLY A 217 5.13 18.24 -3.85
CA GLY A 217 4.87 19.31 -2.89
C GLY A 217 3.98 20.46 -3.41
N ARG A 218 3.35 20.33 -4.59
CA ARG A 218 2.49 21.36 -5.19
C ARG A 218 1.10 20.83 -5.52
N ILE A 219 0.11 21.73 -5.57
CA ILE A 219 -1.20 21.41 -6.13
C ILE A 219 -1.10 21.51 -7.67
N ILE A 220 -1.44 20.42 -8.35
CA ILE A 220 -1.51 20.35 -9.81
C ILE A 220 -2.85 20.88 -10.33
N GLY A 221 -3.93 20.60 -9.57
CA GLY A 221 -5.26 21.07 -9.88
C GLY A 221 -6.31 20.44 -8.99
N THR A 222 -7.53 20.98 -9.08
CA THR A 222 -8.73 20.42 -8.47
C THR A 222 -9.74 20.13 -9.57
N VAL A 223 -10.31 18.95 -9.58
CA VAL A 223 -11.29 18.49 -10.58
C VAL A 223 -12.58 18.01 -9.92
N ASN A 224 -13.71 18.11 -10.64
CA ASN A 224 -14.95 17.45 -10.27
C ASN A 224 -14.83 15.96 -10.62
N VAL A 225 -15.02 15.08 -9.64
CA VAL A 225 -14.86 13.64 -9.83
C VAL A 225 -15.84 13.09 -10.86
N GLY A 226 -17.07 13.61 -10.92
CA GLY A 226 -18.08 13.21 -11.89
C GLY A 226 -17.83 13.65 -13.34
N GLU A 227 -16.83 14.50 -13.59
CA GLU A 227 -16.51 15.06 -14.92
C GLU A 227 -15.22 14.50 -15.52
N VAL A 228 -14.50 13.67 -14.77
CA VAL A 228 -13.20 13.10 -15.20
C VAL A 228 -13.18 11.59 -15.06
N SER A 229 -12.31 10.94 -15.83
CA SER A 229 -12.04 9.50 -15.65
C SER A 229 -11.03 9.26 -14.53
N PRO A 230 -11.00 8.05 -13.92
CA PRO A 230 -9.94 7.65 -12.99
C PRO A 230 -8.53 7.86 -13.57
N ASP A 231 -8.34 7.49 -14.85
CA ASP A 231 -7.06 7.64 -15.55
C ASP A 231 -6.60 9.10 -15.57
N ARG A 232 -7.52 10.05 -15.76
CA ARG A 232 -7.18 11.48 -15.76
C ARG A 232 -6.62 11.96 -14.42
N ILE A 233 -7.19 11.50 -13.31
CA ILE A 233 -6.67 11.82 -11.98
C ILE A 233 -5.27 11.20 -11.82
N VAL A 234 -5.08 9.96 -12.25
CA VAL A 234 -3.79 9.26 -12.19
C VAL A 234 -2.74 9.98 -13.07
N GLU A 235 -3.09 10.41 -14.29
CA GLU A 235 -2.20 11.23 -15.13
C GLU A 235 -1.72 12.51 -14.43
N MET A 236 -2.64 13.22 -13.79
CA MET A 236 -2.29 14.41 -13.02
C MET A 236 -1.35 14.09 -11.85
N MET A 237 -1.54 12.94 -11.18
CA MET A 237 -0.69 12.49 -10.07
C MET A 237 0.73 12.15 -10.54
N VAL A 238 0.85 11.42 -11.66
CA VAL A 238 2.12 10.88 -12.17
C VAL A 238 2.83 11.91 -13.08
N GLY A 239 2.08 12.79 -13.74
CA GLY A 239 2.61 13.85 -14.61
C GLY A 239 2.98 13.42 -16.03
N ARG A 240 2.53 12.23 -16.43
CA ARG A 240 2.65 11.70 -17.78
C ARG A 240 1.34 11.03 -18.17
N GLU A 241 1.06 10.92 -19.46
CA GLU A 241 -0.06 10.11 -19.92
C GLU A 241 0.11 8.69 -19.40
N VAL A 242 -0.80 8.27 -18.57
CA VAL A 242 -0.94 6.88 -18.19
C VAL A 242 -1.85 6.30 -19.26
N SER A 243 -1.26 5.66 -20.25
CA SER A 243 -2.09 4.81 -21.13
C SER A 243 -2.83 3.85 -20.21
N SER A 244 -4.14 3.76 -20.32
CA SER A 244 -5.01 2.87 -19.53
C SER A 244 -4.67 1.38 -19.70
N ALA A 245 -3.73 1.06 -20.55
CA ALA A 245 -3.23 -0.28 -20.79
C ALA A 245 -1.89 -0.46 -20.05
N TYR A 246 -1.79 -1.52 -19.27
CA TYR A 246 -0.52 -2.03 -18.75
C TYR A 246 0.55 -2.00 -19.84
N PRO A 247 1.83 -1.73 -19.51
CA PRO A 247 2.87 -1.60 -20.52
C PRO A 247 2.95 -2.90 -21.32
N LYS A 248 2.63 -2.80 -22.62
CA LYS A 248 2.65 -3.95 -23.53
C LYS A 248 4.08 -4.44 -23.70
N ARG A 249 4.18 -5.73 -23.91
CA ARG A 249 5.43 -6.45 -24.14
C ARG A 249 5.34 -7.17 -25.48
N ASP A 250 6.37 -7.02 -26.30
CA ASP A 250 6.47 -7.68 -27.61
C ASP A 250 7.31 -8.98 -27.52
N THR A 251 7.56 -9.50 -26.31
CA THR A 251 8.32 -10.73 -26.12
C THR A 251 7.44 -11.95 -26.35
N VAL A 252 7.95 -12.87 -27.16
CA VAL A 252 7.34 -14.20 -27.35
C VAL A 252 8.00 -15.17 -26.38
N PRO A 253 7.25 -15.89 -25.53
CA PRO A 253 7.78 -16.91 -24.66
C PRO A 253 8.61 -17.97 -25.42
N GLY A 254 9.81 -18.25 -24.90
CA GLY A 254 10.76 -19.17 -25.50
C GLY A 254 10.55 -20.63 -25.07
N GLU A 255 11.68 -21.37 -24.92
CA GLU A 255 11.69 -22.75 -24.43
C GLU A 255 11.27 -22.88 -22.96
N GLU A 256 10.83 -24.07 -22.56
CA GLU A 256 10.51 -24.40 -21.16
C GLU A 256 11.77 -24.31 -20.30
N ILE A 257 11.72 -23.48 -19.26
CA ILE A 257 12.83 -23.30 -18.31
C ILE A 257 12.57 -23.99 -16.99
N LEU A 258 11.28 -24.05 -16.56
CA LEU A 258 10.83 -24.70 -15.35
C LEU A 258 9.62 -25.58 -15.64
N ARG A 259 9.63 -26.78 -15.09
CA ARG A 259 8.45 -27.64 -15.03
C ARG A 259 8.31 -28.23 -13.64
N VAL A 260 7.15 -28.09 -13.09
CA VAL A 260 6.74 -28.59 -11.77
C VAL A 260 5.69 -29.66 -11.96
N GLU A 261 5.90 -30.83 -11.40
CA GLU A 261 4.97 -31.94 -11.47
C GLU A 261 4.67 -32.47 -10.06
N ASN A 262 3.39 -32.71 -9.78
CA ASN A 262 2.91 -33.34 -8.56
C ASN A 262 3.35 -32.65 -7.25
N LEU A 263 3.41 -31.31 -7.25
CA LEU A 263 3.68 -30.56 -6.03
C LEU A 263 2.50 -30.73 -5.07
N CYS A 264 2.75 -31.39 -3.95
CA CYS A 264 1.76 -31.65 -2.92
C CYS A 264 2.23 -31.08 -1.57
N ARG A 265 1.41 -30.24 -0.94
CA ARG A 265 1.67 -29.70 0.40
C ARG A 265 1.30 -30.71 1.48
N LYS A 266 1.96 -30.63 2.63
CA LYS A 266 1.82 -31.61 3.73
C LYS A 266 0.38 -31.85 4.19
N ASP A 267 -0.42 -30.78 4.24
CA ASP A 267 -1.78 -30.79 4.79
C ASP A 267 -2.87 -30.82 3.71
N ARG A 268 -2.48 -31.08 2.44
CA ARG A 268 -3.39 -31.04 1.29
C ARG A 268 -3.21 -32.28 0.42
N ARG A 269 -4.31 -32.71 -0.22
CA ARG A 269 -4.32 -33.91 -1.08
C ARG A 269 -4.19 -33.59 -2.58
N GLN A 270 -4.17 -32.30 -2.91
CA GLN A 270 -4.18 -31.86 -4.31
C GLN A 270 -2.76 -31.70 -4.81
N ASN A 271 -2.53 -32.16 -6.04
CA ASN A 271 -1.27 -32.05 -6.74
C ASN A 271 -1.32 -30.89 -7.72
N VAL A 272 -0.32 -30.02 -7.64
CA VAL A 272 -0.15 -28.89 -8.56
C VAL A 272 0.92 -29.23 -9.58
N SER A 273 0.61 -29.01 -10.88
CA SER A 273 1.57 -29.18 -11.97
C SER A 273 1.44 -28.02 -12.93
N PHE A 274 2.57 -27.44 -13.36
CA PHE A 274 2.62 -26.35 -14.32
C PHE A 274 4.01 -26.23 -14.94
N SER A 275 4.11 -25.46 -16.02
CA SER A 275 5.39 -25.12 -16.66
C SER A 275 5.56 -23.61 -16.78
N LEU A 276 6.80 -23.17 -16.98
CA LEU A 276 7.16 -21.78 -17.20
C LEU A 276 8.21 -21.69 -18.30
N ARG A 277 8.04 -20.71 -19.19
CA ARG A 277 8.91 -20.52 -20.34
C ARG A 277 9.84 -19.34 -20.16
N LYS A 278 10.96 -19.37 -20.84
CA LYS A 278 11.93 -18.27 -20.87
C LYS A 278 11.27 -17.00 -21.45
N GLY A 279 11.43 -15.86 -20.75
CA GLY A 279 10.82 -14.59 -21.15
C GLY A 279 9.31 -14.50 -20.93
N GLU A 280 8.70 -15.50 -20.29
CA GLU A 280 7.28 -15.53 -19.95
C GLU A 280 7.01 -14.79 -18.63
N VAL A 281 5.88 -14.09 -18.57
CA VAL A 281 5.25 -13.68 -17.32
C VAL A 281 4.01 -14.55 -17.10
N LEU A 282 4.10 -15.51 -16.19
CA LEU A 282 3.03 -16.40 -15.79
C LEU A 282 2.27 -15.79 -14.61
N GLY A 283 1.03 -15.39 -14.81
CA GLY A 283 0.15 -14.87 -13.77
C GLY A 283 -0.45 -15.99 -12.92
N ILE A 284 -0.58 -15.76 -11.64
CA ILE A 284 -1.30 -16.65 -10.72
C ILE A 284 -2.45 -15.88 -10.10
N ALA A 285 -3.68 -16.20 -10.49
CA ALA A 285 -4.92 -15.63 -10.01
C ALA A 285 -5.63 -16.58 -9.03
N GLY A 286 -6.52 -16.04 -8.20
CA GLY A 286 -7.35 -16.79 -7.26
C GLY A 286 -7.79 -15.92 -6.10
N LEU A 287 -8.78 -16.37 -5.33
CA LEU A 287 -9.26 -15.64 -4.15
C LEU A 287 -8.20 -15.61 -3.05
N VAL A 288 -8.39 -14.69 -2.10
CA VAL A 288 -7.56 -14.62 -0.89
C VAL A 288 -7.69 -15.96 -0.13
N GLY A 289 -6.55 -16.58 0.19
CA GLY A 289 -6.50 -17.87 0.84
C GLY A 289 -6.62 -19.08 -0.10
N ALA A 290 -6.61 -18.89 -1.42
CA ALA A 290 -6.65 -19.98 -2.40
C ALA A 290 -5.39 -20.87 -2.44
N GLY A 291 -4.29 -20.45 -1.78
CA GLY A 291 -3.05 -21.22 -1.71
C GLY A 291 -1.94 -20.76 -2.67
N ARG A 292 -2.11 -19.62 -3.34
CA ARG A 292 -1.17 -19.07 -4.34
C ARG A 292 0.26 -18.92 -3.81
N THR A 293 0.40 -18.15 -2.72
CA THR A 293 1.67 -17.89 -2.03
C THR A 293 2.30 -19.17 -1.50
N GLU A 294 1.49 -20.02 -0.89
CA GLU A 294 1.94 -21.25 -0.25
C GLU A 294 2.47 -22.28 -1.25
N ILE A 295 1.88 -22.39 -2.44
CA ILE A 295 2.40 -23.21 -3.54
C ILE A 295 3.80 -22.76 -3.93
N MET A 296 4.01 -21.46 -4.09
CA MET A 296 5.30 -20.91 -4.48
C MET A 296 6.33 -20.97 -3.35
N ARG A 297 5.92 -20.79 -2.09
CA ARG A 297 6.79 -21.02 -0.92
C ARG A 297 7.26 -22.47 -0.86
N GLY A 298 6.36 -23.42 -1.16
CA GLY A 298 6.71 -24.85 -1.25
C GLY A 298 7.72 -25.11 -2.37
N LEU A 299 7.51 -24.58 -3.57
CA LEU A 299 8.45 -24.68 -4.69
C LEU A 299 9.81 -24.07 -4.36
N PHE A 300 9.85 -22.94 -3.66
CA PHE A 300 11.09 -22.26 -3.26
C PHE A 300 11.81 -22.96 -2.09
N GLY A 301 11.17 -23.97 -1.47
CA GLY A 301 11.74 -24.74 -0.34
C GLY A 301 11.68 -23.99 0.99
N VAL A 302 10.75 -23.08 1.18
CA VAL A 302 10.43 -22.45 2.48
C VAL A 302 9.48 -23.33 3.27
N ASP A 303 8.39 -23.75 2.64
CA ASP A 303 7.36 -24.57 3.29
C ASP A 303 7.59 -26.06 2.96
N TYR A 304 7.20 -26.93 3.89
CA TYR A 304 7.33 -28.36 3.69
C TYR A 304 6.33 -28.88 2.65
N ILE A 305 6.85 -29.63 1.67
CA ILE A 305 6.06 -30.33 0.64
C ILE A 305 6.24 -31.85 0.80
N THR A 306 5.19 -32.61 0.52
CA THR A 306 5.18 -34.07 0.62
C THR A 306 5.78 -34.71 -0.62
N SER A 307 5.48 -34.19 -1.80
CA SER A 307 6.01 -34.62 -3.09
C SER A 307 6.14 -33.43 -4.02
N CYS A 308 7.12 -33.45 -4.87
CA CYS A 308 7.29 -32.53 -5.99
C CYS A 308 8.43 -33.03 -6.91
N ASP A 309 8.16 -33.11 -8.19
CA ASP A 309 9.17 -33.28 -9.20
C ASP A 309 9.40 -31.93 -9.90
N VAL A 310 10.59 -31.39 -9.74
CA VAL A 310 10.98 -30.10 -10.35
C VAL A 310 12.03 -30.36 -11.42
N TYR A 311 11.81 -29.75 -12.59
CA TYR A 311 12.77 -29.78 -13.69
C TYR A 311 13.15 -28.33 -14.04
N VAL A 312 14.45 -28.05 -14.05
CA VAL A 312 15.03 -26.78 -14.49
C VAL A 312 15.88 -27.09 -15.73
N HIS A 313 15.63 -26.40 -16.83
CA HIS A 313 16.24 -26.70 -18.13
C HIS A 313 16.14 -28.19 -18.53
N GLY A 314 14.97 -28.81 -18.27
CA GLY A 314 14.71 -30.20 -18.53
C GLY A 314 15.41 -31.21 -17.62
N GLN A 315 16.25 -30.76 -16.69
CA GLN A 315 16.95 -31.60 -15.73
C GLN A 315 16.18 -31.67 -14.41
N LYS A 316 15.95 -32.88 -13.90
CA LYS A 316 15.30 -33.10 -12.61
C LYS A 316 16.20 -32.59 -11.48
N VAL A 317 15.69 -31.68 -10.66
CA VAL A 317 16.40 -31.08 -9.53
C VAL A 317 15.63 -31.26 -8.23
N ARG A 318 16.32 -31.15 -7.10
CA ARG A 318 15.70 -31.19 -5.77
C ARG A 318 15.89 -29.85 -5.08
N ILE A 319 14.78 -29.27 -4.59
CA ILE A 319 14.74 -27.96 -3.95
C ILE A 319 14.23 -28.08 -2.50
N PRO A 320 15.03 -28.61 -1.56
CA PRO A 320 14.64 -28.76 -0.16
C PRO A 320 14.76 -27.48 0.66
N THR A 321 15.42 -26.46 0.15
CA THR A 321 15.71 -25.20 0.87
C THR A 321 15.81 -24.01 -0.10
N PRO A 322 15.58 -22.76 0.37
CA PRO A 322 15.81 -21.56 -0.44
C PRO A 322 17.23 -21.44 -1.01
N ALA A 323 18.22 -21.97 -0.30
CA ALA A 323 19.60 -21.98 -0.79
C ALA A 323 19.76 -22.91 -2.02
N ALA A 324 19.02 -24.02 -2.06
CA ALA A 324 18.98 -24.90 -3.23
C ALA A 324 18.23 -24.25 -4.40
N ALA A 325 17.06 -23.61 -4.15
CA ALA A 325 16.34 -22.84 -5.17
C ALA A 325 17.23 -21.79 -5.84
N LYS A 326 17.94 -21.01 -5.02
CA LYS A 326 18.89 -20.01 -5.51
C LYS A 326 20.00 -20.60 -6.38
N LYS A 327 20.55 -21.78 -6.06
CA LYS A 327 21.56 -22.47 -6.88
C LYS A 327 21.03 -22.86 -8.26
N HIS A 328 19.72 -23.10 -8.37
CA HIS A 328 19.05 -23.39 -9.62
C HIS A 328 18.45 -22.16 -10.31
N GLY A 329 18.94 -20.96 -9.94
CA GLY A 329 18.56 -19.71 -10.59
C GLY A 329 17.14 -19.23 -10.25
N ILE A 330 16.54 -19.68 -9.14
CA ILE A 330 15.19 -19.27 -8.70
C ILE A 330 15.32 -18.23 -7.60
N ALA A 331 14.62 -17.10 -7.74
CA ALA A 331 14.46 -16.05 -6.74
C ALA A 331 13.00 -15.94 -6.32
N PHE A 332 12.77 -15.46 -5.08
CA PHE A 332 11.43 -15.29 -4.54
C PHE A 332 11.31 -13.96 -3.78
N LEU A 333 10.54 -13.02 -4.37
CA LEU A 333 10.10 -11.81 -3.68
C LEU A 333 8.86 -12.16 -2.87
N THR A 334 8.93 -11.97 -1.56
CA THR A 334 7.87 -12.32 -0.60
C THR A 334 6.84 -11.21 -0.50
N GLU A 335 5.60 -11.57 -0.12
CA GLU A 335 4.47 -10.67 0.05
C GLU A 335 4.77 -9.52 1.02
N ASP A 336 5.35 -9.84 2.20
CA ASP A 336 5.73 -8.82 3.18
C ASP A 336 7.20 -8.44 3.07
N ARG A 337 7.45 -7.35 2.32
CA ARG A 337 8.81 -6.82 2.16
C ARG A 337 9.46 -6.36 3.46
N LYS A 338 8.66 -5.92 4.46
CA LYS A 338 9.20 -5.36 5.71
C LYS A 338 9.63 -6.44 6.70
N ILE A 339 8.92 -7.56 6.74
CA ILE A 339 9.18 -8.67 7.67
C ILE A 339 10.11 -9.70 7.03
N GLU A 340 9.85 -10.08 5.77
CA GLU A 340 10.58 -11.18 5.11
C GLU A 340 11.57 -10.69 4.03
N GLY A 341 11.26 -9.55 3.38
CA GLY A 341 12.02 -9.07 2.24
C GLY A 341 13.28 -8.29 2.60
N LEU A 342 13.26 -7.49 3.65
CA LEU A 342 14.30 -6.51 4.00
C LEU A 342 14.68 -6.57 5.47
N THR A 343 15.90 -6.17 5.77
CA THR A 343 16.33 -5.80 7.12
C THR A 343 16.33 -4.28 7.21
N LEU A 344 15.23 -3.70 7.74
CA LEU A 344 14.94 -2.26 7.67
C LEU A 344 16.00 -1.37 8.32
N ASP A 345 16.68 -1.86 9.37
CA ASP A 345 17.76 -1.15 10.05
C ASP A 345 19.10 -1.18 9.31
N PHE A 346 19.21 -2.03 8.29
CA PHE A 346 20.43 -2.13 7.48
C PHE A 346 20.39 -1.12 6.33
N THR A 347 21.59 -0.85 5.80
CA THR A 347 21.76 0.02 4.64
C THR A 347 21.24 -0.64 3.37
N ILE A 348 20.99 0.18 2.34
CA ILE A 348 20.64 -0.31 1.00
C ILE A 348 21.68 -1.29 0.48
N LYS A 349 22.98 -0.96 0.58
CA LYS A 349 24.06 -1.82 0.11
C LYS A 349 24.09 -3.17 0.81
N ALA A 350 23.88 -3.19 2.13
CA ALA A 350 23.87 -4.44 2.90
C ALA A 350 22.67 -5.32 2.51
N ASN A 351 21.49 -4.72 2.31
CA ASN A 351 20.31 -5.46 1.84
C ASN A 351 20.54 -6.03 0.42
N MET A 352 21.05 -5.23 -0.51
CA MET A 352 21.28 -5.67 -1.91
C MET A 352 22.35 -6.78 -2.02
N SER A 353 23.34 -6.79 -1.15
CA SER A 353 24.40 -7.81 -1.18
C SER A 353 24.04 -9.11 -0.47
N MET A 354 23.03 -9.09 0.42
CA MET A 354 22.68 -10.21 1.31
C MET A 354 22.34 -11.51 0.58
N ALA A 355 21.67 -11.43 -0.59
CA ALA A 355 21.29 -12.62 -1.34
C ALA A 355 22.46 -13.32 -2.01
N ASN A 356 23.61 -12.65 -2.20
CA ASN A 356 24.79 -13.22 -2.90
C ASN A 356 26.11 -12.82 -2.23
N LEU A 357 26.27 -13.15 -0.96
CA LEU A 357 27.48 -12.91 -0.19
C LEU A 357 28.77 -13.50 -0.83
N PRO A 358 28.73 -14.67 -1.48
CA PRO A 358 29.92 -15.19 -2.19
C PRO A 358 30.49 -14.22 -3.22
N LYS A 359 29.67 -13.42 -3.90
CA LYS A 359 30.10 -12.43 -4.89
C LYS A 359 30.97 -11.31 -4.28
N LEU A 360 30.81 -11.07 -2.97
CA LEU A 360 31.61 -10.07 -2.25
C LEU A 360 33.02 -10.53 -1.93
N ARG A 361 33.31 -11.83 -2.04
CA ARG A 361 34.62 -12.40 -1.60
C ARG A 361 35.78 -11.93 -2.45
N ARG A 362 36.85 -11.58 -1.77
CA ARG A 362 38.21 -11.42 -2.32
C ARG A 362 39.13 -12.22 -1.40
N GLY A 363 39.46 -13.45 -1.82
CA GLY A 363 40.16 -14.42 -0.96
C GLY A 363 39.27 -14.86 0.21
N LEU A 364 39.76 -14.75 1.44
CA LEU A 364 39.02 -15.12 2.67
C LEU A 364 38.14 -14.03 3.25
N LEU A 365 38.23 -12.78 2.75
CA LEU A 365 37.51 -11.62 3.27
C LEU A 365 36.46 -11.10 2.27
N THR A 366 35.45 -10.39 2.77
CA THR A 366 34.51 -9.63 1.96
C THR A 366 35.10 -8.27 1.61
N SER A 367 34.85 -7.79 0.39
CA SER A 367 35.33 -6.51 -0.11
C SER A 367 34.24 -5.44 -0.05
N ALA A 368 34.44 -4.42 0.78
CA ALA A 368 33.56 -3.26 0.82
C ALA A 368 33.51 -2.50 -0.53
N LYS A 369 34.59 -2.56 -1.32
CA LYS A 369 34.61 -1.96 -2.67
C LYS A 369 33.62 -2.67 -3.58
N VAL A 370 33.66 -4.00 -3.62
CA VAL A 370 32.72 -4.82 -4.43
C VAL A 370 31.27 -4.62 -3.97
N GLU A 371 31.04 -4.57 -2.66
CA GLU A 371 29.71 -4.29 -2.10
C GLU A 371 29.16 -2.93 -2.58
N ASN A 372 29.99 -1.90 -2.54
CA ASN A 372 29.65 -0.57 -3.01
C ASN A 372 29.34 -0.55 -4.52
N GLU A 373 30.17 -1.23 -5.33
CA GLU A 373 29.97 -1.34 -6.79
C GLU A 373 28.65 -2.03 -7.14
N ILE A 374 28.32 -3.14 -6.45
CA ILE A 374 27.05 -3.86 -6.59
C ILE A 374 25.87 -2.94 -6.24
N ALA A 375 25.93 -2.28 -5.09
CA ALA A 375 24.85 -1.39 -4.67
C ALA A 375 24.63 -0.26 -5.68
N ASP A 376 25.70 0.41 -6.12
CA ASP A 376 25.61 1.50 -7.10
C ASP A 376 25.10 1.02 -8.46
N GLN A 377 25.44 -0.20 -8.87
CA GLN A 377 24.94 -0.82 -10.10
C GLN A 377 23.41 -0.99 -10.03
N TYR A 378 22.91 -1.65 -8.98
CA TYR A 378 21.47 -1.93 -8.88
C TYR A 378 20.64 -0.71 -8.52
N ILE A 379 21.15 0.25 -7.72
CA ILE A 379 20.50 1.55 -7.51
C ILE A 379 20.23 2.25 -8.85
N ARG A 380 21.23 2.24 -9.76
CA ARG A 380 21.06 2.85 -11.09
C ARG A 380 20.15 2.01 -11.99
N LEU A 381 20.34 0.68 -12.04
CA LEU A 381 19.62 -0.21 -12.94
C LEU A 381 18.10 -0.13 -12.75
N ILE A 382 17.65 -0.12 -11.49
CA ILE A 382 16.22 -0.10 -11.14
C ILE A 382 15.74 1.26 -10.60
N ASN A 383 16.57 2.29 -10.78
CA ASN A 383 16.25 3.68 -10.43
C ASN A 383 15.73 3.83 -8.99
N VAL A 384 16.53 3.40 -7.99
CA VAL A 384 16.19 3.61 -6.57
C VAL A 384 16.43 5.07 -6.20
N LYS A 385 15.37 5.79 -5.82
CA LYS A 385 15.48 7.18 -5.36
C LYS A 385 16.05 7.21 -3.93
N THR A 386 17.34 7.50 -3.80
CA THR A 386 18.06 7.57 -2.53
C THR A 386 19.22 8.57 -2.61
N PRO A 387 19.53 9.31 -1.53
CA PRO A 387 20.70 10.17 -1.50
C PRO A 387 22.01 9.40 -1.40
N SER A 388 21.99 8.16 -0.90
CA SER A 388 23.21 7.35 -0.71
C SER A 388 22.90 5.87 -0.52
N ARG A 389 23.78 4.99 -1.05
CA ARG A 389 23.75 3.55 -0.75
C ARG A 389 23.88 3.20 0.74
N ASN A 390 24.38 4.14 1.57
CA ASN A 390 24.52 3.96 3.01
C ASN A 390 23.25 4.32 3.79
N GLN A 391 22.19 4.82 3.14
CA GLN A 391 20.93 5.09 3.79
C GLN A 391 20.29 3.80 4.30
N LYS A 392 19.69 3.84 5.51
CA LYS A 392 18.87 2.74 6.04
C LYS A 392 17.64 2.55 5.15
N VAL A 393 17.31 1.31 4.83
CA VAL A 393 16.17 0.98 3.98
C VAL A 393 14.84 1.39 4.62
N GLY A 394 14.74 1.35 5.94
CA GLY A 394 13.56 1.79 6.68
C GLY A 394 13.13 3.25 6.40
N ASN A 395 14.08 4.10 5.96
CA ASN A 395 13.82 5.51 5.64
C ASN A 395 13.37 5.75 4.19
N LEU A 396 13.25 4.71 3.37
CA LEU A 396 12.79 4.81 2.00
C LEU A 396 11.26 4.71 1.91
N SER A 397 10.69 5.30 0.85
CA SER A 397 9.28 5.05 0.48
C SER A 397 9.05 3.58 0.13
N GLY A 398 7.78 3.12 0.22
CA GLY A 398 7.41 1.73 -0.07
C GLY A 398 7.87 1.26 -1.45
N GLY A 399 7.71 2.07 -2.50
CA GLY A 399 8.18 1.75 -3.85
C GLY A 399 9.70 1.60 -3.94
N ASN A 400 10.47 2.46 -3.27
CA ASN A 400 11.92 2.34 -3.24
C ASN A 400 12.40 1.14 -2.39
N GLN A 401 11.70 0.81 -1.29
CA GLN A 401 11.94 -0.42 -0.55
C GLN A 401 11.73 -1.66 -1.44
N GLN A 402 10.64 -1.69 -2.22
CA GLN A 402 10.36 -2.79 -3.15
C GLN A 402 11.44 -2.93 -4.22
N LYS A 403 11.91 -1.82 -4.78
CA LYS A 403 13.05 -1.83 -5.69
C LYS A 403 14.32 -2.40 -5.03
N VAL A 404 14.60 -2.08 -3.76
CA VAL A 404 15.74 -2.69 -3.03
C VAL A 404 15.57 -4.20 -2.91
N VAL A 405 14.35 -4.73 -2.67
CA VAL A 405 14.09 -6.19 -2.68
C VAL A 405 14.39 -6.78 -4.05
N ILE A 406 13.91 -6.15 -5.13
CA ILE A 406 14.20 -6.59 -6.50
C ILE A 406 15.70 -6.59 -6.75
N GLY A 407 16.40 -5.50 -6.42
CA GLY A 407 17.87 -5.39 -6.59
C GLY A 407 18.64 -6.44 -5.79
N LYS A 408 18.19 -6.76 -4.58
CA LYS A 408 18.75 -7.86 -3.75
C LYS A 408 18.72 -9.20 -4.50
N TRP A 409 17.58 -9.53 -5.12
CA TRP A 409 17.43 -10.78 -5.83
C TRP A 409 18.14 -10.77 -7.19
N LEU A 410 18.11 -9.66 -7.94
CA LEU A 410 18.83 -9.52 -9.19
C LEU A 410 20.36 -9.68 -9.00
N ASN A 411 20.91 -9.31 -7.85
CA ASN A 411 22.31 -9.57 -7.52
C ASN A 411 22.65 -11.07 -7.43
N ALA A 412 21.65 -11.92 -7.19
CA ALA A 412 21.84 -13.38 -7.23
C ALA A 412 21.81 -13.95 -8.65
N ASP A 413 21.57 -13.10 -9.67
CA ASP A 413 21.46 -13.43 -11.08
C ASP A 413 20.47 -14.58 -11.37
N PRO A 414 19.18 -14.43 -10.98
CA PRO A 414 18.19 -15.45 -11.21
C PRO A 414 17.76 -15.51 -12.67
N GLU A 415 17.39 -16.70 -13.13
CA GLU A 415 16.71 -16.92 -14.41
C GLU A 415 15.18 -16.96 -14.25
N ILE A 416 14.72 -17.32 -13.04
CA ILE A 416 13.31 -17.43 -12.68
C ILE A 416 13.07 -16.53 -11.45
N LEU A 417 12.10 -15.61 -11.56
CA LEU A 417 11.69 -14.72 -10.48
C LEU A 417 10.24 -14.99 -10.10
N ILE A 418 10.01 -15.45 -8.90
CA ILE A 418 8.69 -15.49 -8.29
C ILE A 418 8.47 -14.15 -7.59
N MET A 419 7.44 -13.42 -7.98
CA MET A 419 7.09 -12.11 -7.43
C MET A 419 5.71 -12.18 -6.80
N ASP A 420 5.67 -12.24 -5.46
CA ASP A 420 4.45 -12.33 -4.68
C ASP A 420 4.04 -10.94 -4.20
N GLU A 421 2.87 -10.47 -4.68
CA GLU A 421 2.33 -9.15 -4.40
C GLU A 421 3.36 -8.00 -4.59
N PRO A 422 4.06 -7.92 -5.74
CA PRO A 422 5.18 -7.00 -5.90
C PRO A 422 4.80 -5.52 -5.81
N THR A 423 3.53 -5.20 -5.95
CA THR A 423 3.00 -3.83 -5.94
C THR A 423 2.16 -3.51 -4.71
N ARG A 424 2.08 -4.44 -3.75
CA ARG A 424 1.28 -4.25 -2.55
C ARG A 424 1.83 -3.12 -1.67
N GLY A 425 0.95 -2.18 -1.31
CA GLY A 425 1.28 -1.08 -0.39
C GLY A 425 2.33 -0.11 -0.94
N ILE A 426 2.37 0.08 -2.26
CA ILE A 426 3.11 1.13 -2.94
C ILE A 426 2.14 2.05 -3.70
N ASP A 427 2.60 3.25 -4.03
CA ASP A 427 1.81 4.20 -4.80
C ASP A 427 1.70 3.82 -6.28
N VAL A 428 0.74 4.46 -6.97
CA VAL A 428 0.44 4.16 -8.38
C VAL A 428 1.64 4.36 -9.28
N GLY A 429 2.42 5.45 -9.09
CA GLY A 429 3.60 5.69 -9.91
C GLY A 429 4.68 4.63 -9.72
N ALA A 430 4.90 4.19 -8.47
CA ALA A 430 5.83 3.11 -8.18
C ALA A 430 5.36 1.77 -8.76
N LYS A 431 4.03 1.48 -8.81
CA LYS A 431 3.50 0.28 -9.49
C LYS A 431 3.94 0.24 -10.96
N TRP A 432 3.77 1.35 -11.67
CA TRP A 432 4.18 1.44 -13.08
C TRP A 432 5.67 1.25 -13.30
N GLU A 433 6.50 1.75 -12.38
CA GLU A 433 7.94 1.50 -12.43
C GLU A 433 8.27 0.02 -12.23
N ILE A 434 7.55 -0.69 -11.33
CA ILE A 434 7.71 -2.14 -11.13
C ILE A 434 7.24 -2.92 -12.36
N TYR A 435 6.12 -2.55 -12.99
CA TYR A 435 5.67 -3.18 -14.26
C TYR A 435 6.71 -3.03 -15.37
N GLY A 436 7.31 -1.83 -15.48
CA GLY A 436 8.44 -1.61 -16.38
C GLY A 436 9.61 -2.57 -16.12
N ILE A 437 10.00 -2.73 -14.85
CA ILE A 437 11.07 -3.66 -14.46
C ILE A 437 10.69 -5.11 -14.82
N ILE A 438 9.47 -5.57 -14.54
CA ILE A 438 8.99 -6.92 -14.90
C ILE A 438 9.12 -7.16 -16.42
N ASN A 439 8.66 -6.19 -17.22
CA ASN A 439 8.73 -6.29 -18.68
C ASN A 439 10.17 -6.31 -19.19
N GLU A 440 11.05 -5.48 -18.64
CA GLU A 440 12.48 -5.48 -18.98
C GLU A 440 13.15 -6.81 -18.64
N LEU A 441 12.83 -7.41 -17.51
CA LEU A 441 13.34 -8.72 -17.10
C LEU A 441 12.87 -9.81 -18.04
N ALA A 442 11.58 -9.83 -18.43
CA ALA A 442 11.04 -10.77 -19.39
C ALA A 442 11.69 -10.58 -20.78
N ALA A 443 11.87 -9.32 -21.23
CA ALA A 443 12.56 -9.01 -22.48
C ALA A 443 14.03 -9.48 -22.50
N GLN A 444 14.69 -9.50 -21.35
CA GLN A 444 16.03 -10.09 -21.19
C GLN A 444 16.03 -11.61 -21.15
N GLY A 445 14.87 -12.25 -21.29
CA GLY A 445 14.71 -13.71 -21.30
C GLY A 445 14.58 -14.32 -19.90
N LYS A 446 14.44 -13.53 -18.83
CA LYS A 446 14.13 -14.06 -17.51
C LYS A 446 12.65 -14.45 -17.45
N ALA A 447 12.34 -15.55 -16.77
CA ALA A 447 10.97 -16.01 -16.56
C ALA A 447 10.42 -15.45 -15.25
N VAL A 448 9.20 -14.94 -15.26
CA VAL A 448 8.56 -14.32 -14.09
C VAL A 448 7.26 -15.06 -13.75
N ILE A 449 7.09 -15.41 -12.49
CA ILE A 449 5.79 -15.82 -11.93
C ILE A 449 5.26 -14.64 -11.14
N LEU A 450 4.11 -14.09 -11.56
CA LEU A 450 3.48 -12.94 -10.94
C LEU A 450 2.26 -13.38 -10.15
N ILE A 451 2.29 -13.20 -8.84
CA ILE A 451 1.15 -13.41 -7.95
C ILE A 451 0.63 -12.04 -7.54
N SER A 452 -0.65 -11.78 -7.76
CA SER A 452 -1.28 -10.54 -7.29
C SER A 452 -2.73 -10.78 -6.86
N SER A 453 -3.15 -10.08 -5.81
CA SER A 453 -4.54 -9.97 -5.39
C SER A 453 -5.33 -8.97 -6.25
N GLU A 454 -4.64 -8.11 -6.99
CA GLU A 454 -5.24 -7.18 -7.93
C GLU A 454 -5.41 -7.87 -9.30
N LEU A 455 -6.64 -8.34 -9.57
CA LEU A 455 -6.94 -9.05 -10.82
C LEU A 455 -6.54 -8.26 -12.08
N PRO A 456 -6.77 -6.93 -12.17
CA PRO A 456 -6.32 -6.15 -13.33
C PRO A 456 -4.80 -6.22 -13.57
N GLU A 457 -3.98 -6.31 -12.50
CA GLU A 457 -2.53 -6.47 -12.61
C GLU A 457 -2.16 -7.81 -13.26
N VAL A 458 -2.78 -8.90 -12.79
CA VAL A 458 -2.54 -10.23 -13.35
C VAL A 458 -2.93 -10.25 -14.83
N LEU A 459 -4.12 -9.74 -15.18
CA LEU A 459 -4.63 -9.74 -16.55
C LEU A 459 -3.79 -8.86 -17.49
N GLY A 460 -3.31 -7.70 -16.99
CA GLY A 460 -2.57 -6.74 -17.80
C GLY A 460 -1.10 -7.08 -18.03
N MET A 461 -0.51 -7.86 -17.13
CA MET A 461 0.92 -8.14 -17.13
C MET A 461 1.29 -9.53 -17.62
N SER A 462 0.35 -10.49 -17.64
CA SER A 462 0.65 -11.91 -17.86
C SER A 462 0.44 -12.33 -19.32
N ASP A 463 1.28 -13.26 -19.79
CA ASP A 463 1.14 -13.93 -21.08
C ASP A 463 0.17 -15.13 -20.99
N ARG A 464 0.12 -15.74 -19.79
CA ARG A 464 -0.71 -16.88 -19.43
C ARG A 464 -1.07 -16.77 -17.96
N VAL A 465 -2.28 -17.23 -17.59
CA VAL A 465 -2.78 -17.14 -16.21
C VAL A 465 -3.20 -18.52 -15.70
N LEU A 466 -2.68 -18.91 -14.56
CA LEU A 466 -3.14 -20.07 -13.79
C LEU A 466 -4.14 -19.61 -12.74
N VAL A 467 -5.31 -20.21 -12.70
CA VAL A 467 -6.32 -19.93 -11.67
C VAL A 467 -6.20 -20.97 -10.58
N VAL A 468 -5.96 -20.47 -9.35
CA VAL A 468 -5.79 -21.31 -8.16
C VAL A 468 -7.05 -21.22 -7.28
N LYS A 469 -7.56 -22.39 -6.85
CA LYS A 469 -8.66 -22.54 -5.91
C LYS A 469 -8.36 -23.73 -4.99
N ASP A 470 -8.48 -23.53 -3.68
CA ASP A 470 -8.28 -24.56 -2.65
C ASP A 470 -6.98 -25.38 -2.83
N ASP A 471 -5.86 -24.66 -3.03
CA ASP A 471 -4.53 -25.23 -3.28
C ASP A 471 -4.38 -26.06 -4.57
N ALA A 472 -5.31 -25.93 -5.54
CA ALA A 472 -5.23 -26.57 -6.83
C ALA A 472 -5.21 -25.55 -7.97
N ILE A 473 -4.54 -25.88 -9.08
CA ILE A 473 -4.73 -25.19 -10.34
C ILE A 473 -5.99 -25.76 -11.01
N VAL A 474 -7.02 -24.91 -11.12
CA VAL A 474 -8.34 -25.31 -11.65
C VAL A 474 -8.54 -24.91 -13.10
N ALA A 475 -7.74 -23.95 -13.59
CA ALA A 475 -7.73 -23.54 -15.01
C ALA A 475 -6.37 -22.94 -15.40
N GLU A 476 -6.07 -23.01 -16.68
CA GLU A 476 -4.99 -22.32 -17.37
C GLU A 476 -5.61 -21.52 -18.52
N LEU A 477 -5.44 -20.20 -18.50
CA LEU A 477 -6.03 -19.27 -19.45
C LEU A 477 -4.94 -18.65 -20.34
N THR A 478 -5.23 -18.53 -21.64
CA THR A 478 -4.32 -18.00 -22.65
C THR A 478 -5.03 -17.05 -23.60
N GLY A 479 -4.33 -16.08 -24.19
CA GLY A 479 -4.87 -15.19 -25.20
C GLY A 479 -6.16 -14.48 -24.75
N ASP A 480 -7.23 -14.58 -25.55
CA ASP A 480 -8.51 -13.91 -25.27
C ASP A 480 -9.27 -14.46 -24.05
N GLU A 481 -8.87 -15.64 -23.55
CA GLU A 481 -9.44 -16.20 -22.32
C GLU A 481 -8.95 -15.46 -21.07
N ILE A 482 -7.87 -14.68 -21.17
CA ILE A 482 -7.33 -13.89 -20.07
C ILE A 482 -8.23 -12.66 -19.84
N ASN A 483 -9.34 -12.90 -19.15
CA ASN A 483 -10.29 -11.84 -18.79
C ASN A 483 -10.88 -12.09 -17.39
N ALA A 484 -11.43 -11.03 -16.80
CA ALA A 484 -11.92 -11.06 -15.42
C ALA A 484 -13.07 -12.06 -15.20
N VAL A 485 -13.93 -12.24 -16.20
CA VAL A 485 -15.10 -13.12 -16.12
C VAL A 485 -14.65 -14.58 -16.05
N GLU A 486 -13.74 -15.00 -16.93
CA GLU A 486 -13.23 -16.37 -16.96
C GLU A 486 -12.40 -16.67 -15.69
N VAL A 487 -11.52 -15.76 -15.24
CA VAL A 487 -10.80 -15.97 -13.98
C VAL A 487 -11.75 -16.15 -12.80
N MET A 488 -12.76 -15.27 -12.66
CA MET A 488 -13.72 -15.36 -11.55
C MET A 488 -14.62 -16.60 -11.66
N ARG A 489 -14.95 -17.06 -12.86
CA ARG A 489 -15.72 -18.29 -13.07
C ARG A 489 -15.05 -19.52 -12.48
N TYR A 490 -13.73 -19.61 -12.58
CA TYR A 490 -12.97 -20.72 -12.03
C TYR A 490 -12.58 -20.51 -10.57
N ALA A 491 -12.38 -19.26 -10.14
CA ALA A 491 -11.97 -18.94 -8.76
C ALA A 491 -13.12 -19.06 -7.74
N LEU A 492 -14.37 -18.87 -8.15
CA LEU A 492 -15.59 -19.04 -7.33
C LEU A 492 -16.07 -20.50 -7.33
#